data_96db8dbbecfac1263b8372fbfce42736
#
_entry.id   96db8dbbecfac1263b8372fbfce42736
#
_cell.length_a   1.000
_cell.length_b   1.000
_cell.length_c   1.000
_cell.angle_alpha   90.00
_cell.angle_beta   90.00
_cell.angle_gamma   90.00
#
_symmetry.space_group_name_H-M   'P 1'
#
loop_
_entity.id
_entity.type
_entity.pdbx_description
1 polymer ?
#
loop_
_entity_poly.entity_id
_entity_poly.type
_entity_poly.pdbx_seq_one_letter_code
_entity_poly.pdbx_strand_id
1 'polypeptide(L)'
;IDLQLSRFDKKNNKHTFGVELGIDVYSSASSDKIDPTTISSASSKDVRISPSLNYLKENAKNNTALGGGVSFSQEFDYTSIGANVLFAKATKDKNREFSAKASVFLDTWSVILPVELRNIETDFKYKQGDNAPRNSYNLALGLSQVVNQRLQVSILTDIGYQTGLLGTAYQRVYFGDNGNNAYSEKLPDNRF
;
A
#
# COMPACT_ATOMS: atom_id res chain seq x y z
N ILE A 1 -11.65 9.31 -10.46
CA ILE A 1 -12.62 8.84 -11.47
C ILE A 1 -12.73 7.34 -11.31
N ASP A 2 -13.94 6.81 -11.13
CA ASP A 2 -14.22 5.38 -11.06
C ASP A 2 -15.27 5.03 -12.12
N LEU A 3 -14.95 4.07 -12.96
CA LEU A 3 -15.82 3.57 -14.02
C LEU A 3 -15.98 2.06 -13.84
N GLN A 4 -17.23 1.61 -13.70
CA GLN A 4 -17.58 0.20 -13.57
C GLN A 4 -18.50 -0.25 -14.69
N LEU A 5 -18.12 -1.33 -15.38
CA LEU A 5 -18.91 -1.99 -16.38
C LEU A 5 -19.26 -3.40 -15.94
N SER A 6 -20.55 -3.70 -15.83
CA SER A 6 -21.06 -5.03 -15.49
C SER A 6 -21.78 -5.69 -16.66
N ARG A 7 -21.52 -6.99 -16.87
CA ARG A 7 -22.16 -7.81 -17.89
C ARG A 7 -22.48 -9.20 -17.35
N PHE A 8 -23.60 -9.77 -17.76
CA PHE A 8 -23.94 -11.17 -17.52
C PHE A 8 -23.56 -12.05 -18.70
N ASP A 9 -23.01 -13.22 -18.42
CA ASP A 9 -22.74 -14.23 -19.44
C ASP A 9 -23.97 -15.16 -19.66
N LYS A 10 -23.88 -16.08 -20.63
CA LYS A 10 -24.95 -17.06 -20.92
C LYS A 10 -25.22 -18.02 -19.77
N LYS A 11 -24.32 -18.14 -18.79
CA LYS A 11 -24.46 -18.98 -17.60
C LYS A 11 -24.94 -18.19 -16.38
N ASN A 12 -25.38 -16.95 -16.59
CA ASN A 12 -25.83 -16.02 -15.54
C ASN A 12 -24.74 -15.66 -14.51
N ASN A 13 -23.46 -15.73 -14.90
CA ASN A 13 -22.41 -15.16 -14.08
C ASN A 13 -22.32 -13.65 -14.36
N LYS A 14 -22.16 -12.86 -13.31
CA LYS A 14 -21.91 -11.43 -13.43
C LYS A 14 -20.41 -11.18 -13.53
N HIS A 15 -19.99 -10.44 -14.54
CA HIS A 15 -18.64 -9.99 -14.75
C HIS A 15 -18.59 -8.48 -14.57
N THR A 16 -17.76 -7.99 -13.68
CA THR A 16 -17.58 -6.56 -13.42
C THR A 16 -16.15 -6.18 -13.72
N PHE A 17 -15.97 -5.19 -14.58
CA PHE A 17 -14.70 -4.54 -14.88
C PHE A 17 -14.70 -3.16 -14.26
N GLY A 18 -13.70 -2.85 -13.50
CA GLY A 18 -13.48 -1.54 -12.89
C GLY A 18 -12.21 -0.91 -13.41
N VAL A 19 -12.29 0.37 -13.73
CA VAL A 19 -11.14 1.23 -14.04
C VAL A 19 -11.22 2.42 -13.11
N GLU A 20 -10.18 2.63 -12.33
CA GLU A 20 -10.09 3.76 -11.41
C GLU A 20 -8.86 4.60 -11.73
N LEU A 21 -9.01 5.92 -11.69
CA LEU A 21 -7.93 6.89 -11.75
C LEU A 21 -8.04 7.83 -10.57
N GLY A 22 -7.11 7.72 -9.64
CA GLY A 22 -6.89 8.66 -8.54
C GLY A 22 -5.88 9.72 -8.92
N ILE A 23 -6.15 10.96 -8.55
CA ILE A 23 -5.20 12.07 -8.61
C ILE A 23 -5.30 12.81 -7.30
N ASP A 24 -4.24 12.74 -6.50
CA ASP A 24 -4.16 13.40 -5.20
C ASP A 24 -3.12 14.52 -5.28
N VAL A 25 -3.49 15.69 -4.82
CA VAL A 25 -2.61 16.86 -4.76
C VAL A 25 -2.36 17.19 -3.30
N TYR A 26 -1.12 17.04 -2.88
CA TYR A 26 -0.69 17.36 -1.52
C TYR A 26 -0.07 18.75 -1.50
N SER A 27 -0.41 19.53 -0.48
CA SER A 27 0.25 20.80 -0.20
C SER A 27 0.56 20.87 1.29
N SER A 28 1.75 21.37 1.66
CA SER A 28 2.08 21.57 3.06
C SER A 28 1.26 22.72 3.65
N ALA A 29 0.66 22.48 4.80
CA ALA A 29 -0.09 23.50 5.54
C ALA A 29 0.82 24.50 6.28
N SER A 30 2.10 24.21 6.45
CA SER A 30 3.06 25.00 7.22
C SER A 30 4.38 25.11 6.47
N SER A 31 4.41 25.94 5.44
CA SER A 31 5.62 26.17 4.64
C SER A 31 6.74 26.91 5.40
N ASP A 32 6.41 27.60 6.49
CA ASP A 32 7.33 28.29 7.38
C ASP A 32 8.24 27.37 8.21
N LYS A 33 7.85 26.11 8.36
CA LYS A 33 8.62 25.08 9.08
C LYS A 33 9.33 24.07 8.15
N ILE A 34 9.22 24.25 6.84
CA ILE A 34 9.87 23.41 5.86
C ILE A 34 11.31 23.92 5.68
N ASP A 35 12.27 23.01 5.83
CA ASP A 35 13.66 23.31 5.45
C ASP A 35 13.73 23.48 3.92
N PRO A 36 14.01 24.70 3.41
CA PRO A 36 14.05 24.95 1.97
C PRO A 36 15.21 24.25 1.26
N THR A 37 16.16 23.69 2.02
CA THR A 37 17.29 22.94 1.50
C THR A 37 17.00 21.45 1.39
N THR A 38 15.88 20.99 1.96
CA THR A 38 15.44 19.59 1.89
C THR A 38 14.38 19.44 0.82
N ILE A 39 14.69 18.72 -0.24
CA ILE A 39 13.73 18.34 -1.27
C ILE A 39 13.22 16.94 -0.91
N SER A 40 11.94 16.86 -0.54
CA SER A 40 11.22 15.61 -0.33
C SER A 40 9.78 15.76 -0.78
N SER A 41 9.07 14.67 -1.00
CA SER A 41 7.65 14.68 -1.39
C SER A 41 6.76 15.46 -0.41
N ALA A 42 7.13 15.49 0.87
CA ALA A 42 6.40 16.20 1.93
C ALA A 42 6.80 17.67 2.07
N SER A 43 7.79 18.19 1.33
CA SER A 43 8.40 19.48 1.63
C SER A 43 7.59 20.68 1.17
N SER A 44 6.83 20.63 0.07
CA SER A 44 6.02 21.76 -0.38
C SER A 44 4.75 21.37 -1.11
N LYS A 45 4.85 20.63 -2.19
CA LYS A 45 3.75 20.20 -3.03
C LYS A 45 4.12 18.91 -3.75
N ASP A 46 3.22 17.95 -3.76
CA ASP A 46 3.37 16.71 -4.51
C ASP A 46 2.06 16.31 -5.19
N VAL A 47 2.16 15.52 -6.24
CA VAL A 47 1.02 15.00 -6.98
C VAL A 47 1.19 13.48 -7.11
N ARG A 48 0.20 12.75 -6.60
CA ARG A 48 0.10 11.31 -6.78
C ARG A 48 -0.88 10.99 -7.91
N ILE A 49 -0.46 10.13 -8.82
CA ILE A 49 -1.32 9.57 -9.87
C ILE A 49 -1.41 8.07 -9.63
N SER A 50 -2.64 7.55 -9.52
CA SER A 50 -2.89 6.15 -9.17
C SER A 50 -3.98 5.51 -10.03
N PRO A 51 -3.65 5.00 -11.25
CA PRO A 51 -4.54 4.17 -12.04
C PRO A 51 -4.66 2.75 -11.46
N SER A 52 -5.85 2.17 -11.52
CA SER A 52 -6.09 0.75 -11.23
C SER A 52 -7.08 0.10 -12.19
N LEU A 53 -6.91 -1.20 -12.37
CA LEU A 53 -7.81 -2.06 -13.15
C LEU A 53 -8.24 -3.22 -12.26
N ASN A 54 -9.54 -3.47 -12.19
CA ASN A 54 -10.12 -4.52 -11.38
C ASN A 54 -11.09 -5.36 -12.21
N TYR A 55 -11.10 -6.65 -11.91
CA TYR A 55 -12.04 -7.58 -12.50
C TYR A 55 -12.62 -8.49 -11.42
N LEU A 56 -13.94 -8.67 -11.45
CA LEU A 56 -14.66 -9.56 -10.54
C LEU A 56 -15.66 -10.42 -11.35
N LYS A 57 -15.62 -11.73 -11.11
CA LYS A 57 -16.60 -12.68 -11.61
C LYS A 57 -17.38 -13.26 -10.45
N GLU A 58 -18.69 -13.06 -10.46
CA GLU A 58 -19.63 -13.60 -9.49
C GLU A 58 -20.44 -14.73 -10.12
N ASN A 59 -20.47 -15.88 -9.48
CA ASN A 59 -21.26 -17.04 -9.91
C ASN A 59 -22.42 -17.23 -8.95
N ALA A 60 -23.62 -16.85 -9.39
CA ALA A 60 -24.83 -16.95 -8.58
C ALA A 60 -25.22 -18.40 -8.23
N LYS A 61 -24.93 -19.38 -9.12
CA LYS A 61 -25.26 -20.79 -8.90
C LYS A 61 -24.48 -21.41 -7.74
N ASN A 62 -23.20 -21.04 -7.63
CA ASN A 62 -22.27 -21.59 -6.63
C ASN A 62 -22.06 -20.65 -5.45
N ASN A 63 -22.66 -19.46 -5.46
CA ASN A 63 -22.40 -18.37 -4.51
C ASN A 63 -20.91 -18.09 -4.33
N THR A 64 -20.16 -18.03 -5.44
CA THR A 64 -18.72 -17.76 -5.42
C THR A 64 -18.41 -16.48 -6.16
N ALA A 65 -17.42 -15.75 -5.66
CA ALA A 65 -16.83 -14.63 -6.34
C ALA A 65 -15.32 -14.85 -6.48
N LEU A 66 -14.78 -14.57 -7.66
CA LEU A 66 -13.36 -14.61 -7.95
C LEU A 66 -12.99 -13.34 -8.67
N GLY A 67 -12.01 -12.64 -8.17
CA GLY A 67 -11.57 -11.38 -8.73
C GLY A 67 -10.07 -11.17 -8.62
N GLY A 68 -9.62 -10.10 -9.22
CA GLY A 68 -8.24 -9.65 -9.12
C GLY A 68 -8.09 -8.26 -9.71
N GLY A 69 -6.98 -7.63 -9.42
CA GLY A 69 -6.70 -6.31 -9.91
C GLY A 69 -5.21 -6.03 -9.97
N VAL A 70 -4.88 -5.02 -10.74
CA VAL A 70 -3.55 -4.43 -10.81
C VAL A 70 -3.66 -2.94 -10.60
N SER A 71 -2.68 -2.37 -9.92
CA SER A 71 -2.60 -0.95 -9.65
C SER A 71 -1.19 -0.43 -9.88
N PHE A 72 -1.11 0.80 -10.25
CA PHE A 72 0.12 1.56 -10.33
C PHE A 72 -0.06 2.86 -9.58
N SER A 73 0.97 3.34 -8.92
CA SER A 73 0.94 4.67 -8.32
C SER A 73 2.31 5.29 -8.39
N GLN A 74 2.35 6.58 -8.66
CA GLN A 74 3.58 7.35 -8.75
C GLN A 74 3.42 8.68 -8.04
N GLU A 75 4.40 8.98 -7.22
CA GLU A 75 4.67 10.25 -6.55
C GLU A 75 6.07 10.73 -6.95
N PHE A 76 6.52 11.85 -6.40
CA PHE A 76 7.84 12.43 -6.73
C PHE A 76 8.99 11.46 -6.46
N ASP A 77 8.99 10.81 -5.30
CA ASP A 77 10.04 9.92 -4.83
C ASP A 77 9.59 8.47 -4.62
N TYR A 78 8.34 8.15 -4.96
CA TYR A 78 7.76 6.84 -4.69
C TYR A 78 6.98 6.30 -5.87
N THR A 79 7.32 5.08 -6.28
CA THR A 79 6.59 4.34 -7.32
C THR A 79 6.12 3.00 -6.74
N SER A 80 4.85 2.65 -6.98
CA SER A 80 4.25 1.39 -6.52
C SER A 80 3.58 0.66 -7.67
N ILE A 81 3.81 -0.66 -7.73
CA ILE A 81 3.09 -1.58 -8.59
C ILE A 81 2.40 -2.59 -7.68
N GLY A 82 1.08 -2.65 -7.74
CA GLY A 82 0.27 -3.56 -6.95
C GLY A 82 -0.44 -4.60 -7.79
N ALA A 83 -0.63 -5.79 -7.21
CA ALA A 83 -1.52 -6.81 -7.74
C ALA A 83 -2.28 -7.48 -6.60
N ASN A 84 -3.51 -7.91 -6.86
CA ASN A 84 -4.30 -8.64 -5.88
C ASN A 84 -5.16 -9.70 -6.53
N VAL A 85 -5.50 -10.71 -5.73
CA VAL A 85 -6.51 -11.71 -6.05
C VAL A 85 -7.49 -11.82 -4.90
N LEU A 86 -8.77 -12.01 -5.23
CA LEU A 86 -9.86 -12.13 -4.27
C LEU A 86 -10.65 -13.40 -4.57
N PHE A 87 -10.96 -14.14 -3.52
CA PHE A 87 -11.90 -15.25 -3.56
C PHE A 87 -12.93 -15.07 -2.44
N ALA A 88 -14.21 -15.27 -2.74
CA ALA A 88 -15.25 -15.34 -1.74
C ALA A 88 -16.24 -16.48 -2.06
N LYS A 89 -16.76 -17.11 -1.02
CA LYS A 89 -17.76 -18.18 -1.14
C LYS A 89 -18.77 -18.11 0.00
N ALA A 90 -20.04 -18.03 -0.37
CA ALA A 90 -21.12 -18.14 0.58
C ALA A 90 -21.76 -19.53 0.52
N THR A 91 -22.38 -19.95 1.63
CA THR A 91 -23.22 -21.15 1.70
C THR A 91 -24.50 -20.95 0.87
N LYS A 92 -25.23 -22.06 0.59
CA LYS A 92 -26.45 -22.00 -0.22
C LYS A 92 -27.54 -21.15 0.42
N ASP A 93 -27.61 -21.18 1.73
CA ASP A 93 -28.54 -20.39 2.57
C ASP A 93 -28.03 -18.95 2.81
N LYS A 94 -26.81 -18.60 2.32
CA LYS A 94 -26.13 -17.31 2.50
C LYS A 94 -25.93 -16.89 3.96
N ASN A 95 -26.04 -17.83 4.90
CA ASN A 95 -25.85 -17.57 6.32
C ASN A 95 -24.37 -17.54 6.72
N ARG A 96 -23.49 -18.11 5.88
CA ARG A 96 -22.04 -18.09 6.09
C ARG A 96 -21.30 -17.68 4.83
N GLU A 97 -20.34 -16.82 5.00
CA GLU A 97 -19.43 -16.38 3.92
C GLU A 97 -17.98 -16.47 4.39
N PHE A 98 -17.16 -17.04 3.55
CA PHE A 98 -15.71 -17.03 3.66
C PHE A 98 -15.13 -16.15 2.55
N SER A 99 -14.16 -15.32 2.87
CA SER A 99 -13.41 -14.52 1.90
C SER A 99 -11.91 -14.62 2.16
N ALA A 100 -11.14 -14.53 1.09
CA ALA A 100 -9.68 -14.45 1.13
C ALA A 100 -9.21 -13.47 0.06
N LYS A 101 -8.32 -12.56 0.43
CA LYS A 101 -7.66 -11.62 -0.48
C LYS A 101 -6.17 -11.65 -0.25
N ALA A 102 -5.41 -11.96 -1.30
CA ALA A 102 -3.96 -11.83 -1.29
C ALA A 102 -3.57 -10.61 -2.13
N SER A 103 -2.64 -9.82 -1.63
CA SER A 103 -2.13 -8.62 -2.30
C SER A 103 -0.62 -8.56 -2.21
N VAL A 104 0.00 -8.08 -3.27
CA VAL A 104 1.43 -7.78 -3.33
C VAL A 104 1.61 -6.36 -3.85
N PHE A 105 2.51 -5.63 -3.22
CA PHE A 105 2.97 -4.33 -3.67
C PHE A 105 4.48 -4.36 -3.79
N LEU A 106 4.98 -4.02 -4.98
CA LEU A 106 6.38 -3.90 -5.30
C LEU A 106 6.67 -2.42 -5.47
N ASP A 107 7.23 -1.84 -4.42
CA ASP A 107 7.42 -0.42 -4.33
C ASP A 107 8.91 -0.08 -4.46
N THR A 108 9.16 1.08 -5.03
CA THR A 108 10.50 1.65 -5.17
C THR A 108 10.48 3.06 -4.59
N TRP A 109 11.37 3.31 -3.68
CA TRP A 109 11.55 4.61 -3.04
C TRP A 109 12.86 5.24 -3.44
N SER A 110 12.82 6.42 -4.06
CA SER A 110 14.03 7.23 -4.32
C SER A 110 14.48 7.89 -3.03
N VAL A 111 15.63 7.45 -2.52
CA VAL A 111 16.14 7.88 -1.21
C VAL A 111 16.58 9.33 -1.26
N ILE A 112 15.92 10.18 -0.48
CA ILE A 112 16.28 11.58 -0.29
C ILE A 112 16.77 11.76 1.15
N LEU A 113 18.07 11.89 1.30
CA LEU A 113 18.69 12.11 2.60
C LEU A 113 18.61 13.59 3.02
N PRO A 114 18.49 13.87 4.32
CA PRO A 114 18.70 15.21 4.85
C PRO A 114 20.05 15.78 4.40
N VAL A 115 20.12 17.09 4.23
CA VAL A 115 21.31 17.76 3.68
C VAL A 115 22.58 17.41 4.44
N GLU A 116 22.49 17.28 5.76
CA GLU A 116 23.60 16.95 6.65
C GLU A 116 24.16 15.54 6.42
N LEU A 117 23.34 14.62 5.91
CA LEU A 117 23.74 13.22 5.68
C LEU A 117 24.16 12.93 4.24
N ARG A 118 24.04 13.89 3.31
CA ARG A 118 24.36 13.67 1.89
C ARG A 118 25.84 13.56 1.59
N ASN A 119 26.67 14.23 2.37
CA ASN A 119 28.12 14.36 2.13
C ASN A 119 28.97 13.64 3.19
N ILE A 120 28.36 12.85 4.06
CA ILE A 120 29.05 12.09 5.11
C ILE A 120 29.10 10.63 4.67
N GLU A 121 30.27 9.96 4.83
CA GLU A 121 30.33 8.51 4.74
C GLU A 121 29.48 7.92 5.88
N THR A 122 28.31 7.44 5.53
CA THR A 122 27.37 6.81 6.45
C THR A 122 27.32 5.32 6.18
N ASP A 123 27.15 4.52 7.23
CA ASP A 123 26.90 3.07 7.14
C ASP A 123 25.50 2.74 6.60
N PHE A 124 24.81 3.71 5.98
CA PHE A 124 23.51 3.46 5.38
C PHE A 124 23.63 2.56 4.17
N LYS A 125 22.77 1.57 4.12
CA LYS A 125 22.63 0.65 2.99
C LYS A 125 22.30 1.38 1.67
N TYR A 126 21.54 2.46 1.75
CA TYR A 126 21.11 3.26 0.61
C TYR A 126 21.66 4.68 0.71
N LYS A 127 22.18 5.19 -0.40
CA LYS A 127 22.74 6.53 -0.51
C LYS A 127 21.74 7.50 -1.11
N GLN A 128 22.07 8.79 -1.09
CA GLN A 128 21.30 9.82 -1.76
C GLN A 128 21.09 9.48 -3.24
N GLY A 129 19.82 9.45 -3.67
CA GLY A 129 19.41 9.16 -5.05
C GLY A 129 19.34 7.68 -5.41
N ASP A 130 19.66 6.76 -4.50
CA ASP A 130 19.44 5.33 -4.71
C ASP A 130 17.95 5.02 -4.76
N ASN A 131 17.59 4.00 -5.55
CA ASN A 131 16.26 3.43 -5.56
C ASN A 131 16.20 2.23 -4.60
N ALA A 132 15.52 2.41 -3.49
CA ALA A 132 15.38 1.38 -2.46
C ALA A 132 14.06 0.61 -2.64
N PRO A 133 14.07 -0.73 -2.67
CA PRO A 133 12.86 -1.51 -2.71
C PRO A 133 12.12 -1.45 -1.36
N ARG A 134 10.79 -1.46 -1.41
CA ARG A 134 9.90 -1.60 -0.26
C ARG A 134 8.73 -2.48 -0.67
N ASN A 135 8.85 -3.78 -0.42
CA ASN A 135 7.85 -4.73 -0.85
C ASN A 135 6.89 -5.08 0.30
N SER A 136 5.62 -5.23 -0.03
CA SER A 136 4.58 -5.58 0.93
C SER A 136 3.73 -6.74 0.41
N TYR A 137 3.50 -7.73 1.27
CA TYR A 137 2.69 -8.91 1.00
C TYR A 137 1.61 -8.99 2.06
N ASN A 138 0.35 -9.07 1.66
CA ASN A 138 -0.77 -9.07 2.59
C ASN A 138 -1.72 -10.23 2.26
N LEU A 139 -2.21 -10.89 3.30
CA LEU A 139 -3.27 -11.90 3.23
C LEU A 139 -4.37 -11.53 4.20
N ALA A 140 -5.53 -11.17 3.68
CA ALA A 140 -6.74 -10.91 4.44
C ALA A 140 -7.69 -12.10 4.34
N LEU A 141 -8.13 -12.61 5.49
CA LEU A 141 -9.09 -13.70 5.60
C LEU A 141 -10.33 -13.20 6.35
N GLY A 142 -11.50 -13.55 5.85
CA GLY A 142 -12.78 -13.17 6.45
C GLY A 142 -13.71 -14.37 6.59
N LEU A 143 -14.35 -14.47 7.74
CA LEU A 143 -15.44 -15.40 7.99
C LEU A 143 -16.60 -14.63 8.61
N SER A 144 -17.75 -14.67 7.96
CA SER A 144 -18.99 -14.08 8.47
C SER A 144 -20.05 -15.17 8.64
N GLN A 145 -20.77 -15.13 9.74
CA GLN A 145 -21.83 -16.09 10.07
C GLN A 145 -23.05 -15.36 10.64
N VAL A 146 -24.18 -15.50 10.00
CA VAL A 146 -25.48 -15.16 10.58
C VAL A 146 -25.89 -16.29 11.53
N VAL A 147 -25.92 -15.99 12.81
CA VAL A 147 -26.30 -16.98 13.86
C VAL A 147 -27.80 -17.06 14.01
N ASN A 148 -28.49 -15.93 14.01
CA ASN A 148 -29.93 -15.81 14.06
C ASN A 148 -30.38 -14.42 13.55
N GLN A 149 -31.69 -14.12 13.62
CA GLN A 149 -32.27 -12.86 13.14
C GLN A 149 -31.73 -11.59 13.83
N ARG A 150 -31.03 -11.73 14.98
CA ARG A 150 -30.55 -10.62 15.78
C ARG A 150 -29.01 -10.61 15.96
N LEU A 151 -28.34 -11.67 15.48
CA LEU A 151 -26.90 -11.83 15.72
C LEU A 151 -26.19 -12.30 14.45
N GLN A 152 -25.22 -11.51 14.03
CA GLN A 152 -24.20 -11.87 13.04
C GLN A 152 -22.83 -11.73 13.68
N VAL A 153 -21.96 -12.68 13.43
CA VAL A 153 -20.56 -12.67 13.89
C VAL A 153 -19.65 -12.63 12.67
N SER A 154 -18.63 -11.77 12.71
CA SER A 154 -17.61 -11.70 11.67
C SER A 154 -16.23 -11.73 12.32
N ILE A 155 -15.35 -12.53 11.76
CA ILE A 155 -13.94 -12.63 12.13
C ILE A 155 -13.12 -12.20 10.92
N LEU A 156 -12.29 -11.19 11.08
CA LEU A 156 -11.37 -10.71 10.06
C LEU A 156 -9.94 -10.87 10.59
N THR A 157 -9.06 -11.39 9.76
CA THR A 157 -7.65 -11.58 10.08
C THR A 157 -6.80 -11.06 8.93
N ASP A 158 -5.88 -10.16 9.23
CA ASP A 158 -4.91 -9.64 8.29
C ASP A 158 -3.50 -10.07 8.71
N ILE A 159 -2.76 -10.62 7.77
CA ILE A 159 -1.37 -11.03 7.92
C ILE A 159 -0.56 -10.25 6.90
N GLY A 160 0.39 -9.45 7.38
CA GLY A 160 1.23 -8.63 6.53
C GLY A 160 2.70 -8.93 6.73
N TYR A 161 3.45 -8.96 5.64
CA TYR A 161 4.91 -9.06 5.64
C TYR A 161 5.50 -7.99 4.74
N GLN A 162 6.50 -7.26 5.24
CA GLN A 162 7.18 -6.21 4.50
C GLN A 162 8.69 -6.41 4.51
N THR A 163 9.33 -6.07 3.38
CA THR A 163 10.79 -6.13 3.23
C THR A 163 11.32 -4.89 2.54
N GLY A 164 12.60 -4.58 2.77
CA GLY A 164 13.31 -3.48 2.13
C GLY A 164 13.43 -2.24 3.02
N LEU A 165 13.36 -1.06 2.46
CA LEU A 165 13.46 0.20 3.22
C LEU A 165 12.13 0.49 3.93
N LEU A 166 12.01 0.11 5.19
CA LEU A 166 10.75 0.15 5.95
C LEU A 166 10.55 1.42 6.79
N GLY A 167 11.51 2.30 6.81
CA GLY A 167 11.42 3.54 7.55
C GLY A 167 12.44 4.55 7.09
N THR A 168 12.24 5.79 7.46
CA THR A 168 13.19 6.88 7.22
C THR A 168 14.13 6.97 8.41
N ALA A 169 15.43 6.77 8.18
CA ALA A 169 16.47 6.90 9.20
C ALA A 169 16.78 8.40 9.51
N TYR A 170 15.74 9.22 9.64
CA TYR A 170 15.92 10.66 9.80
C TYR A 170 16.02 11.11 11.25
N GLN A 171 15.80 10.22 12.21
CA GLN A 171 16.10 10.52 13.61
C GLN A 171 17.61 10.50 13.81
N ARG A 172 18.16 11.67 14.07
CA ARG A 172 19.57 11.90 14.30
C ARG A 172 19.81 12.09 15.77
N VAL A 173 20.80 11.39 16.29
CA VAL A 173 21.31 11.61 17.63
C VAL A 173 22.67 12.26 17.50
N TYR A 174 22.83 13.44 18.06
CA TYR A 174 24.07 14.19 18.05
C TYR A 174 24.83 13.93 19.36
N PHE A 175 26.09 13.56 19.22
CA PHE A 175 27.00 13.34 20.35
C PHE A 175 28.13 14.35 20.31
N GLY A 176 28.55 14.81 21.48
CA GLY A 176 29.67 15.72 21.66
C GLY A 176 29.25 17.18 21.83
N ASP A 177 30.17 17.98 22.37
CA ASP A 177 29.93 19.38 22.78
C ASP A 177 29.58 20.32 21.61
N ASN A 178 29.92 19.93 20.38
CA ASN A 178 29.69 20.75 19.19
C ASN A 178 28.68 20.12 18.20
N GLY A 179 28.01 19.01 18.56
CA GLY A 179 27.01 18.35 17.69
C GLY A 179 27.57 17.80 16.37
N ASN A 180 28.89 17.62 16.25
CA ASN A 180 29.55 17.27 14.97
C ASN A 180 29.41 15.77 14.61
N ASN A 181 29.02 14.91 15.57
CA ASN A 181 28.87 13.48 15.36
C ASN A 181 27.37 13.14 15.34
N ALA A 182 26.82 12.91 14.16
CA ALA A 182 25.44 12.46 13.99
C ALA A 182 25.42 10.96 13.69
N TYR A 183 24.61 10.23 14.41
CA TYR A 183 24.34 8.82 14.19
C TYR A 183 22.87 8.63 13.85
N SER A 184 22.58 7.72 12.94
CA SER A 184 21.21 7.35 12.64
C SER A 184 20.84 6.01 13.25
N GLU A 185 19.57 5.83 13.47
CA GLU A 185 19.02 4.57 13.92
C GLU A 185 19.15 3.48 12.83
N LYS A 186 19.56 2.27 13.23
CA LYS A 186 19.55 1.12 12.35
C LYS A 186 18.14 0.53 12.33
N LEU A 187 17.47 0.66 11.19
CA LEU A 187 16.12 0.17 10.99
C LEU A 187 16.11 -1.29 10.50
N PRO A 188 15.08 -2.08 10.87
CA PRO A 188 14.94 -3.44 10.37
C PRO A 188 14.62 -3.46 8.89
N ASP A 189 15.18 -4.42 8.15
CA ASP A 189 14.93 -4.64 6.71
C ASP A 189 13.66 -5.47 6.44
N ASN A 190 13.03 -6.00 7.48
CA ASN A 190 11.79 -6.77 7.38
C ASN A 190 10.94 -6.64 8.64
N ARG A 191 9.64 -6.85 8.50
CA ARG A 191 8.66 -6.89 9.59
C ARG A 191 7.42 -7.68 9.21
N PHE A 192 6.82 -8.31 10.21
CA PHE A 192 5.49 -8.93 10.17
C PHE A 192 4.46 -8.05 10.85
#